data_02058c3bc5a1ad3ba9cc7e3b28a9b67d
#
_entry.id   02058c3bc5a1ad3ba9cc7e3b28a9b67d
#
_cell.length_a   1.000
_cell.length_b   1.000
_cell.length_c   1.000
_cell.angle_alpha   90.00
_cell.angle_beta   90.00
_cell.angle_gamma   90.00
#
_symmetry.space_group_name_H-M   'P 1'
#
loop_
_entity.id
_entity.type
_entity.pdbx_description
1 polymer ?
#
loop_
_entity_poly.entity_id
_entity_poly.type
_entity_poly.pdbx_seq_one_letter_code
_entity_poly.pdbx_strand_id
1 'polypeptide(L)'
;TWRRGVDSYFDWAKECFGFWRDYTDNLIAASDSLGNGIVVGGFSTGGALAVDHILRYPGQTKGLLLFSGALALADNAETLSKIPFAKWLSKWIDGDYPEAGTNPYKYPNISSHAALILMDIIRNIRMGLHDSTGLKLPIFVAHSQADNVTPIAGVQGLLSFSVAEHTVIEIAESMAVCHAAVPLTKQQVQQINEKDPNPLVNCDSPESNPIHAQMIAMMQYYLLNSVK
;
A
#
# COMPACT_ATOMS: atom_id res chain seq x y z
N THR A 1 24.89 9.35 -15.63
CA THR A 1 24.10 10.11 -14.60
C THR A 1 22.88 9.33 -14.13
N TRP A 2 22.25 8.53 -14.98
CA TRP A 2 21.08 7.70 -14.68
C TRP A 2 21.43 6.50 -13.76
N ARG A 3 22.52 5.80 -14.01
CA ARG A 3 23.01 4.70 -13.16
C ARG A 3 23.24 5.14 -11.71
N ARG A 4 23.77 6.34 -11.47
CA ARG A 4 23.91 6.85 -10.09
C ARG A 4 22.55 7.09 -9.40
N GLY A 5 21.52 7.39 -10.15
CA GLY A 5 20.15 7.51 -9.63
C GLY A 5 19.59 6.16 -9.20
N VAL A 6 19.88 5.10 -9.95
CA VAL A 6 19.39 3.73 -9.65
C VAL A 6 20.13 3.16 -8.44
N ASP A 7 21.47 3.25 -8.39
CA ASP A 7 22.26 2.79 -7.24
C ASP A 7 21.89 3.55 -5.96
N SER A 8 21.67 4.88 -6.04
CA SER A 8 21.20 5.66 -4.92
C SER A 8 19.74 5.36 -4.54
N TYR A 9 18.90 4.91 -5.49
CA TYR A 9 17.55 4.44 -5.21
C TYR A 9 17.57 3.10 -4.46
N PHE A 10 18.48 2.19 -4.76
CA PHE A 10 18.64 0.91 -4.04
C PHE A 10 19.16 1.11 -2.62
N ASP A 11 20.16 1.96 -2.44
CA ASP A 11 20.64 2.32 -1.11
C ASP A 11 19.56 3.10 -0.35
N TRP A 12 18.86 3.99 -1.03
CA TRP A 12 17.73 4.73 -0.50
C TRP A 12 16.54 3.79 -0.16
N ALA A 13 16.18 2.80 -0.98
CA ALA A 13 15.13 1.84 -0.63
C ALA A 13 15.51 0.98 0.58
N LYS A 14 16.79 0.61 0.72
CA LYS A 14 17.32 -0.15 1.86
C LYS A 14 17.31 0.68 3.15
N GLU A 15 17.66 1.96 3.06
CA GLU A 15 17.59 2.93 4.16
C GLU A 15 16.18 3.45 4.37
N CYS A 16 15.38 3.55 3.30
CA CYS A 16 14.03 4.12 3.33
C CYS A 16 13.05 3.32 4.16
N PHE A 17 13.13 1.98 4.19
CA PHE A 17 12.17 1.25 5.02
C PHE A 17 12.41 1.51 6.50
N GLY A 18 13.67 1.59 6.95
CA GLY A 18 14.01 2.09 8.28
C GLY A 18 13.59 3.55 8.44
N PHE A 19 14.00 4.41 7.51
CA PHE A 19 13.68 5.83 7.52
C PHE A 19 12.16 6.10 7.48
N TRP A 20 11.41 5.40 6.62
CA TRP A 20 9.96 5.57 6.54
C TRP A 20 9.23 5.05 7.78
N ARG A 21 9.70 3.97 8.38
CA ARG A 21 9.19 3.52 9.68
C ARG A 21 9.43 4.60 10.75
N ASP A 22 10.67 5.05 10.90
CA ASP A 22 11.05 6.06 11.88
C ASP A 22 10.34 7.41 11.61
N TYR A 23 10.23 7.80 10.33
CA TYR A 23 9.51 9.01 9.95
C TYR A 23 8.02 8.90 10.24
N THR A 24 7.40 7.78 9.94
CA THR A 24 5.98 7.51 10.24
C THR A 24 5.76 7.52 11.75
N ASP A 25 6.61 6.84 12.50
CA ASP A 25 6.54 6.77 13.96
C ASP A 25 6.68 8.16 14.59
N ASN A 26 7.63 8.96 14.10
CA ASN A 26 7.84 10.34 14.57
C ASN A 26 6.66 11.27 14.20
N LEU A 27 6.09 11.15 13.00
CA LEU A 27 4.90 11.92 12.60
C LEU A 27 3.69 11.59 13.47
N ILE A 28 3.48 10.31 13.75
CA ILE A 28 2.36 9.87 14.58
C ILE A 28 2.57 10.36 16.02
N ALA A 29 3.76 10.20 16.58
CA ALA A 29 4.08 10.70 17.92
C ALA A 29 3.92 12.23 18.03
N ALA A 30 4.37 12.98 17.02
CA ALA A 30 4.19 14.43 16.98
C ALA A 30 2.72 14.83 16.87
N SER A 31 1.93 14.08 16.09
CA SER A 31 0.49 14.34 15.90
C SER A 31 -0.32 13.97 17.15
N ASP A 32 0.07 12.92 17.88
CA ASP A 32 -0.58 12.49 19.12
C ASP A 32 -0.45 13.58 20.21
N SER A 33 0.63 14.37 20.17
CA SER A 33 0.81 15.51 21.06
C SER A 33 -0.26 16.60 20.90
N LEU A 34 -1.02 16.60 19.79
CA LEU A 34 -2.14 17.51 19.57
C LEU A 34 -3.44 17.07 20.29
N GLY A 35 -3.47 15.89 20.90
CA GLY A 35 -4.53 15.45 21.81
C GLY A 35 -5.85 15.02 21.16
N ASN A 36 -5.94 14.92 19.82
CA ASN A 36 -7.20 14.65 19.11
C ASN A 36 -7.40 13.20 18.67
N GLY A 37 -6.46 12.30 18.99
CA GLY A 37 -6.44 10.95 18.44
C GLY A 37 -6.09 10.93 16.94
N ILE A 38 -5.41 9.90 16.48
CA ILE A 38 -4.89 9.83 15.12
C ILE A 38 -5.56 8.68 14.38
N VAL A 39 -5.94 8.93 13.14
CA VAL A 39 -6.25 7.90 12.15
C VAL A 39 -5.07 7.78 11.20
N VAL A 40 -4.53 6.58 11.10
CA VAL A 40 -3.43 6.29 10.17
C VAL A 40 -3.99 5.63 8.93
N GLY A 41 -3.47 5.96 7.77
CA GLY A 41 -3.88 5.32 6.55
C GLY A 41 -2.80 5.28 5.49
N GLY A 42 -2.97 4.41 4.53
CA GLY A 42 -2.04 4.31 3.43
C GLY A 42 -2.58 3.58 2.22
N PHE A 43 -1.99 3.94 1.08
CA PHE A 43 -2.15 3.25 -0.18
C PHE A 43 -0.98 2.27 -0.37
N SER A 44 -1.26 1.06 -0.87
CA SER A 44 -0.23 0.08 -1.22
C SER A 44 0.76 -0.19 -0.07
N THR A 45 2.05 0.03 -0.29
CA THR A 45 3.12 -0.08 0.72
C THR A 45 2.85 0.81 1.95
N GLY A 46 2.26 2.00 1.76
CA GLY A 46 1.87 2.86 2.88
C GLY A 46 0.84 2.21 3.80
N GLY A 47 -0.06 1.38 3.25
CA GLY A 47 -0.99 0.56 4.03
C GLY A 47 -0.28 -0.49 4.87
N ALA A 48 0.73 -1.17 4.33
CA ALA A 48 1.55 -2.12 5.09
C ALA A 48 2.31 -1.42 6.23
N LEU A 49 2.90 -0.25 5.98
CA LEU A 49 3.58 0.54 7.01
C LEU A 49 2.63 1.00 8.13
N ALA A 50 1.40 1.39 7.78
CA ALA A 50 0.39 1.75 8.76
C ALA A 50 0.01 0.58 9.67
N VAL A 51 -0.17 -0.62 9.10
CA VAL A 51 -0.46 -1.84 9.87
C VAL A 51 0.74 -2.24 10.74
N ASP A 52 1.96 -2.21 10.20
CA ASP A 52 3.19 -2.47 10.95
C ASP A 52 3.33 -1.54 12.17
N HIS A 53 3.05 -0.24 11.97
CA HIS A 53 3.05 0.73 13.07
C HIS A 53 2.02 0.38 14.15
N ILE A 54 0.78 0.10 13.77
CA ILE A 54 -0.30 -0.24 14.71
C ILE A 54 0.03 -1.48 15.55
N LEU A 55 0.65 -2.49 14.93
CA LEU A 55 1.06 -3.71 15.63
C LEU A 55 2.21 -3.48 16.61
N ARG A 56 3.15 -2.59 16.27
CA ARG A 56 4.27 -2.24 17.15
C ARG A 56 3.88 -1.31 18.29
N TYR A 57 2.90 -0.44 18.05
CA TYR A 57 2.48 0.59 19.01
C TYR A 57 0.96 0.56 19.21
N PRO A 58 0.44 -0.52 19.84
CA PRO A 58 -0.98 -0.66 20.05
C PRO A 58 -1.53 0.46 20.95
N GLY A 59 -2.66 1.03 20.52
CA GLY A 59 -3.36 2.08 21.26
C GLY A 59 -2.96 3.52 20.93
N GLN A 60 -1.92 3.75 20.11
CA GLN A 60 -1.55 5.10 19.66
C GLN A 60 -2.48 5.64 18.56
N THR A 61 -3.20 4.77 17.87
CA THR A 61 -4.07 5.15 16.76
C THR A 61 -5.54 4.80 17.05
N LYS A 62 -6.45 5.62 16.56
CA LYS A 62 -7.89 5.49 16.74
C LYS A 62 -8.58 4.78 15.58
N GLY A 63 -7.94 4.66 14.43
CA GLY A 63 -8.49 4.01 13.25
C GLY A 63 -7.46 3.78 12.15
N LEU A 64 -7.79 2.90 11.22
CA LEU A 64 -6.96 2.53 10.08
C LEU A 64 -7.72 2.72 8.77
N LEU A 65 -7.09 3.37 7.78
CA LEU A 65 -7.59 3.50 6.42
C LEU A 65 -6.66 2.75 5.46
N LEU A 66 -7.19 1.80 4.71
CA LEU A 66 -6.43 1.03 3.72
C LEU A 66 -7.02 1.21 2.33
N PHE A 67 -6.18 1.66 1.40
CA PHE A 67 -6.48 1.74 -0.03
C PHE A 67 -5.52 0.82 -0.76
N SER A 68 -6.01 -0.29 -1.33
CA SER A 68 -5.17 -1.32 -1.96
C SER A 68 -3.95 -1.70 -1.10
N GLY A 69 -4.16 -1.94 0.20
CA GLY A 69 -3.05 -2.16 1.15
C GLY A 69 -2.20 -3.37 0.78
N ALA A 70 -0.86 -3.20 0.73
CA ALA A 70 0.09 -4.24 0.38
C ALA A 70 0.33 -5.23 1.53
N LEU A 71 -0.65 -6.08 1.85
CA LEU A 71 -0.59 -7.12 2.87
C LEU A 71 -0.36 -8.52 2.29
N ALA A 72 -0.46 -8.64 0.95
CA ALA A 72 0.03 -9.72 0.12
C ALA A 72 0.59 -9.11 -1.16
N LEU A 73 1.49 -9.80 -1.82
CA LEU A 73 1.98 -9.46 -3.15
C LEU A 73 1.63 -10.57 -4.13
N ALA A 74 1.75 -10.29 -5.42
CA ALA A 74 1.56 -11.29 -6.46
C ALA A 74 2.43 -12.54 -6.21
N ASP A 75 1.95 -13.71 -6.61
CA ASP A 75 2.53 -15.03 -6.30
C ASP A 75 4.02 -15.15 -6.70
N ASN A 76 4.41 -14.51 -7.79
CA ASN A 76 5.81 -14.48 -8.22
C ASN A 76 6.72 -13.77 -7.21
N ALA A 77 6.29 -12.64 -6.65
CA ALA A 77 7.02 -11.90 -5.64
C ALA A 77 7.07 -12.67 -4.31
N GLU A 78 5.96 -13.28 -3.89
CA GLU A 78 5.91 -14.12 -2.71
C GLU A 78 6.80 -15.36 -2.84
N THR A 79 6.81 -16.00 -4.00
CA THR A 79 7.65 -17.16 -4.28
C THR A 79 9.14 -16.79 -4.29
N LEU A 80 9.51 -15.70 -4.98
CA LEU A 80 10.89 -15.21 -5.02
C LEU A 80 11.42 -14.90 -3.62
N SER A 81 10.57 -14.35 -2.77
CA SER A 81 10.94 -14.00 -1.40
C SER A 81 11.30 -15.19 -0.51
N LYS A 82 10.89 -16.42 -0.87
CA LYS A 82 11.21 -17.67 -0.15
C LYS A 82 12.57 -18.26 -0.56
N ILE A 83 13.17 -17.77 -1.65
CA ILE A 83 14.46 -18.29 -2.14
C ILE A 83 15.59 -17.73 -1.26
N PRO A 84 16.44 -18.59 -0.66
CA PRO A 84 17.61 -18.15 0.08
C PRO A 84 18.51 -17.27 -0.83
N PHE A 85 19.04 -16.21 -0.27
CA PHE A 85 19.90 -15.23 -0.98
C PHE A 85 19.21 -14.40 -2.08
N ALA A 86 17.90 -14.54 -2.30
CA ALA A 86 17.18 -13.75 -3.31
C ALA A 86 17.43 -12.25 -3.17
N LYS A 87 17.48 -11.72 -1.94
CA LYS A 87 17.79 -10.31 -1.67
C LYS A 87 19.20 -9.90 -2.08
N TRP A 88 20.15 -10.78 -1.90
CA TRP A 88 21.52 -10.52 -2.34
C TRP A 88 21.63 -10.58 -3.86
N LEU A 89 20.97 -11.56 -4.47
CA LEU A 89 20.96 -11.75 -5.91
C LEU A 89 20.17 -10.62 -6.62
N SER A 90 19.07 -10.14 -6.05
CA SER A 90 18.27 -9.04 -6.61
C SER A 90 19.07 -7.76 -6.77
N LYS A 91 20.03 -7.48 -5.90
CA LYS A 91 20.95 -6.33 -6.04
C LYS A 91 21.83 -6.39 -7.29
N TRP A 92 22.08 -7.60 -7.80
CA TRP A 92 22.93 -7.82 -8.98
C TRP A 92 22.11 -7.97 -10.26
N ILE A 93 20.86 -8.42 -10.13
CA ILE A 93 19.94 -8.72 -11.25
C ILE A 93 18.99 -7.58 -11.51
N ASP A 94 18.77 -6.69 -10.57
CA ASP A 94 17.95 -5.50 -10.74
C ASP A 94 18.59 -4.58 -11.80
N GLY A 95 18.59 -5.09 -13.01
CA GLY A 95 18.81 -4.30 -14.20
C GLY A 95 17.55 -3.50 -14.51
N ASP A 96 17.70 -2.53 -15.35
CA ASP A 96 16.63 -1.67 -15.86
C ASP A 96 15.44 -2.50 -16.35
N TYR A 97 14.44 -2.71 -15.50
CA TYR A 97 13.11 -3.09 -15.93
C TYR A 97 12.33 -1.79 -16.17
N PRO A 98 12.24 -1.31 -17.42
CA PRO A 98 11.37 -0.19 -17.69
C PRO A 98 9.95 -0.66 -17.43
N GLU A 99 9.27 -0.11 -16.43
CA GLU A 99 7.81 -0.16 -16.43
C GLU A 99 7.36 0.50 -17.73
N ALA A 100 6.62 -0.26 -18.52
CA ALA A 100 5.96 0.30 -19.68
C ALA A 100 4.89 1.27 -19.17
N GLY A 101 5.12 2.56 -19.38
CA GLY A 101 4.16 3.61 -19.00
C GLY A 101 4.87 4.87 -18.55
N THR A 102 4.48 5.98 -19.13
CA THR A 102 5.06 7.29 -18.89
C THR A 102 4.29 8.07 -17.83
N ASN A 103 3.67 7.38 -16.85
CA ASN A 103 2.99 8.08 -15.76
C ASN A 103 4.01 8.95 -15.00
N PRO A 104 3.95 10.30 -15.15
CA PRO A 104 4.93 11.22 -14.59
C PRO A 104 4.90 11.27 -13.04
N TYR A 105 3.93 10.62 -12.42
CA TYR A 105 3.75 10.54 -10.98
C TYR A 105 4.19 9.20 -10.39
N LYS A 106 4.68 8.27 -11.23
CA LYS A 106 5.28 7.00 -10.82
C LYS A 106 6.78 6.99 -11.11
N TYR A 107 7.52 6.28 -10.29
CA TYR A 107 8.88 5.90 -10.67
C TYR A 107 8.83 4.92 -11.85
N PRO A 108 9.72 5.07 -12.84
CA PRO A 108 9.70 4.25 -14.05
C PRO A 108 10.06 2.77 -13.81
N ASN A 109 10.57 2.42 -12.63
CA ASN A 109 11.03 1.09 -12.30
C ASN A 109 10.58 0.68 -10.90
N ILE A 110 10.12 -0.57 -10.76
CA ILE A 110 9.90 -1.21 -9.47
C ILE A 110 11.15 -2.02 -9.12
N SER A 111 11.77 -1.70 -8.00
CA SER A 111 12.92 -2.45 -7.51
C SER A 111 12.48 -3.80 -6.94
N SER A 112 13.04 -4.91 -7.47
CA SER A 112 12.84 -6.24 -6.89
C SER A 112 13.36 -6.32 -5.46
N HIS A 113 14.44 -5.59 -5.15
CA HIS A 113 14.97 -5.49 -3.81
C HIS A 113 13.95 -4.82 -2.85
N ALA A 114 13.32 -3.72 -3.26
CA ALA A 114 12.28 -3.06 -2.48
C ALA A 114 11.05 -3.97 -2.27
N ALA A 115 10.65 -4.74 -3.28
CA ALA A 115 9.59 -5.73 -3.16
C ALA A 115 9.93 -6.83 -2.13
N LEU A 116 11.18 -7.30 -2.10
CA LEU A 116 11.63 -8.28 -1.11
C LEU A 116 11.69 -7.72 0.32
N ILE A 117 12.04 -6.44 0.48
CA ILE A 117 11.96 -5.76 1.78
C ILE A 117 10.50 -5.62 2.21
N LEU A 118 9.61 -5.24 1.30
CA LEU A 118 8.16 -5.18 1.59
C LEU A 118 7.64 -6.55 2.04
N MET A 119 8.09 -7.64 1.42
CA MET A 119 7.74 -8.99 1.86
C MET A 119 8.20 -9.31 3.29
N ASP A 120 9.34 -8.78 3.74
CA ASP A 120 9.72 -8.93 5.15
C ASP A 120 8.77 -8.18 6.09
N ILE A 121 8.35 -6.96 5.70
CA ILE A 121 7.35 -6.21 6.47
C ILE A 121 6.03 -6.99 6.52
N ILE A 122 5.56 -7.52 5.39
CA ILE A 122 4.35 -8.35 5.33
C ILE A 122 4.47 -9.58 6.23
N ARG A 123 5.63 -10.26 6.25
CA ARG A 123 5.86 -11.39 7.17
C ARG A 123 5.82 -10.97 8.64
N ASN A 124 6.45 -9.85 8.97
CA ASN A 124 6.42 -9.31 10.34
C ASN A 124 5.00 -8.95 10.76
N ILE A 125 4.20 -8.37 9.85
CA ILE A 125 2.77 -8.10 10.08
C ILE A 125 2.04 -9.42 10.35
N ARG A 126 2.21 -10.43 9.50
CA ARG A 126 1.56 -11.74 9.67
C ARG A 126 1.92 -12.39 11.00
N MET A 127 3.19 -12.36 11.42
CA MET A 127 3.62 -12.83 12.72
C MET A 127 2.99 -12.03 13.86
N GLY A 128 3.06 -10.68 13.78
CA GLY A 128 2.49 -9.81 14.80
C GLY A 128 0.97 -9.98 14.95
N LEU A 129 0.25 -10.27 13.88
CA LEU A 129 -1.19 -10.57 13.93
C LEU A 129 -1.46 -11.88 14.69
N HIS A 130 -0.67 -12.93 14.43
CA HIS A 130 -0.80 -14.21 15.15
C HIS A 130 -0.50 -14.10 16.65
N ASP A 131 0.46 -13.25 17.01
CA ASP A 131 0.87 -13.04 18.41
C ASP A 131 -0.06 -12.04 19.12
N SER A 132 -0.92 -11.34 18.38
CA SER A 132 -1.81 -10.32 18.93
C SER A 132 -3.10 -10.91 19.48
N THR A 133 -3.77 -10.15 20.36
CA THR A 133 -5.15 -10.44 20.81
C THR A 133 -6.22 -9.93 19.82
N GLY A 134 -5.83 -9.65 18.58
CA GLY A 134 -6.66 -9.04 17.54
C GLY A 134 -6.55 -7.52 17.49
N LEU A 135 -6.89 -6.97 16.33
CA LEU A 135 -6.93 -5.53 16.11
C LEU A 135 -8.20 -4.94 16.71
N LYS A 136 -8.05 -4.03 17.67
CA LYS A 136 -9.15 -3.45 18.45
C LYS A 136 -9.62 -2.08 17.95
N LEU A 137 -9.02 -1.56 16.88
CA LEU A 137 -9.39 -0.28 16.27
C LEU A 137 -10.27 -0.51 15.04
N PRO A 138 -11.19 0.40 14.73
CA PRO A 138 -11.99 0.31 13.52
C PRO A 138 -11.12 0.42 12.27
N ILE A 139 -11.51 -0.28 11.21
CA ILE A 139 -10.76 -0.36 9.95
C ILE A 139 -11.67 0.01 8.79
N PHE A 140 -11.21 0.95 7.94
CA PHE A 140 -11.79 1.21 6.64
C PHE A 140 -10.90 0.59 5.56
N VAL A 141 -11.50 -0.10 4.60
CA VAL A 141 -10.83 -0.69 3.45
C VAL A 141 -11.52 -0.28 2.16
N ALA A 142 -10.74 0.13 1.17
CA ALA A 142 -11.14 0.19 -0.22
C ALA A 142 -10.14 -0.63 -1.06
N HIS A 143 -10.60 -1.69 -1.70
CA HIS A 143 -9.74 -2.61 -2.44
C HIS A 143 -10.45 -3.16 -3.67
N SER A 144 -9.72 -3.34 -4.78
CA SER A 144 -10.26 -3.92 -6.01
C SER A 144 -10.01 -5.42 -6.06
N GLN A 145 -11.02 -6.17 -6.46
CA GLN A 145 -10.86 -7.60 -6.75
C GLN A 145 -10.00 -7.85 -8.00
N ALA A 146 -9.88 -6.85 -8.90
CA ALA A 146 -9.00 -6.89 -10.07
C ALA A 146 -7.55 -6.48 -9.76
N ASP A 147 -7.23 -6.19 -8.50
CA ASP A 147 -5.86 -5.82 -8.09
C ASP A 147 -4.94 -7.05 -8.10
N ASN A 148 -4.10 -7.15 -9.11
CA ASN A 148 -3.13 -8.22 -9.29
C ASN A 148 -1.73 -7.90 -8.74
N VAL A 149 -1.53 -6.67 -8.24
CA VAL A 149 -0.27 -6.24 -7.61
C VAL A 149 -0.27 -6.58 -6.12
N THR A 150 -1.35 -6.21 -5.43
CA THR A 150 -1.58 -6.51 -4.02
C THR A 150 -2.92 -7.22 -3.87
N PRO A 151 -2.96 -8.56 -3.98
CA PRO A 151 -4.20 -9.32 -3.93
C PRO A 151 -5.03 -9.03 -2.69
N ILE A 152 -6.35 -8.86 -2.86
CA ILE A 152 -7.31 -8.56 -1.79
C ILE A 152 -7.26 -9.56 -0.63
N ALA A 153 -6.84 -10.80 -0.90
CA ALA A 153 -6.67 -11.85 0.11
C ALA A 153 -5.78 -11.43 1.28
N GLY A 154 -4.77 -10.56 1.03
CA GLY A 154 -3.93 -10.02 2.10
C GLY A 154 -4.71 -9.17 3.09
N VAL A 155 -5.60 -8.32 2.59
CA VAL A 155 -6.46 -7.47 3.43
C VAL A 155 -7.54 -8.30 4.12
N GLN A 156 -8.15 -9.25 3.43
CA GLN A 156 -9.12 -10.19 4.02
C GLN A 156 -8.47 -10.98 5.17
N GLY A 157 -7.20 -11.39 5.00
CA GLY A 157 -6.40 -12.00 6.07
C GLY A 157 -6.27 -11.07 7.29
N LEU A 158 -5.94 -9.79 7.10
CA LEU A 158 -5.90 -8.81 8.19
C LEU A 158 -7.26 -8.69 8.90
N LEU A 159 -8.34 -8.57 8.15
CA LEU A 159 -9.69 -8.39 8.70
C LEU A 159 -10.14 -9.60 9.54
N SER A 160 -9.66 -10.80 9.25
CA SER A 160 -9.96 -11.99 10.06
C SER A 160 -9.39 -11.91 11.49
N PHE A 161 -8.40 -11.06 11.74
CA PHE A 161 -7.85 -10.75 13.06
C PHE A 161 -8.48 -9.49 13.70
N SER A 162 -9.39 -8.81 13.01
CA SER A 162 -10.07 -7.64 13.57
C SER A 162 -11.19 -8.08 14.50
N VAL A 163 -11.20 -7.52 15.71
CA VAL A 163 -12.29 -7.70 16.70
C VAL A 163 -13.16 -6.44 16.80
N ALA A 164 -12.81 -5.38 16.10
CA ALA A 164 -13.57 -4.14 15.99
C ALA A 164 -14.41 -4.12 14.69
N GLU A 165 -15.34 -3.18 14.60
CA GLU A 165 -16.09 -2.95 13.38
C GLU A 165 -15.17 -2.53 12.23
N HIS A 166 -15.49 -2.97 11.03
CA HIS A 166 -14.79 -2.55 9.82
C HIS A 166 -15.79 -2.20 8.71
N THR A 167 -15.40 -1.21 7.92
CA THR A 167 -16.12 -0.77 6.73
C THR A 167 -15.31 -1.17 5.51
N VAL A 168 -15.87 -2.02 4.65
CA VAL A 168 -15.16 -2.55 3.47
C VAL A 168 -15.88 -2.14 2.20
N ILE A 169 -15.13 -1.59 1.26
CA ILE A 169 -15.54 -1.39 -0.12
C ILE A 169 -14.70 -2.33 -0.98
N GLU A 170 -15.30 -3.43 -1.39
CA GLU A 170 -14.76 -4.29 -2.43
C GLU A 170 -15.22 -3.79 -3.79
N ILE A 171 -14.28 -3.33 -4.60
CA ILE A 171 -14.55 -2.92 -5.97
C ILE A 171 -14.58 -4.20 -6.82
N ALA A 172 -15.74 -4.48 -7.42
CA ALA A 172 -15.96 -5.72 -8.15
C ALA A 172 -14.94 -5.89 -9.29
N GLU A 173 -14.50 -7.11 -9.55
CA GLU A 173 -13.58 -7.47 -10.63
C GLU A 173 -14.08 -6.99 -12.00
N SER A 174 -15.40 -7.03 -12.22
CA SER A 174 -16.04 -6.56 -13.45
C SER A 174 -15.85 -5.08 -13.74
N MET A 175 -15.49 -4.28 -12.74
CA MET A 175 -15.16 -2.86 -12.90
C MET A 175 -13.73 -2.63 -13.39
N ALA A 176 -12.89 -3.68 -13.42
CA ALA A 176 -11.51 -3.66 -13.91
C ALA A 176 -10.63 -2.54 -13.29
N VAL A 177 -10.90 -2.15 -12.04
CA VAL A 177 -10.13 -1.10 -11.36
C VAL A 177 -8.80 -1.66 -10.92
N CYS A 178 -7.73 -1.23 -11.55
CA CYS A 178 -6.38 -1.67 -11.25
C CYS A 178 -5.85 -1.09 -9.94
N HIS A 179 -4.76 -1.66 -9.42
CA HIS A 179 -4.11 -1.27 -8.18
C HIS A 179 -4.02 0.25 -7.98
N ALA A 180 -3.32 0.93 -8.88
CA ALA A 180 -3.07 2.37 -8.78
C ALA A 180 -4.31 3.23 -9.06
N ALA A 181 -5.37 2.66 -9.63
CA ALA A 181 -6.58 3.38 -10.01
C ALA A 181 -7.57 3.55 -8.85
N VAL A 182 -7.46 2.74 -7.79
CA VAL A 182 -8.39 2.81 -6.65
C VAL A 182 -8.56 4.22 -6.08
N PRO A 183 -7.51 5.02 -5.84
CA PRO A 183 -7.65 6.38 -5.34
C PRO A 183 -7.90 7.44 -6.43
N LEU A 184 -7.93 7.09 -7.73
CA LEU A 184 -7.94 8.06 -8.81
C LEU A 184 -9.35 8.54 -9.18
N THR A 185 -9.48 9.85 -9.32
CA THR A 185 -10.65 10.52 -9.89
C THR A 185 -10.55 10.62 -11.42
N LYS A 186 -11.68 10.87 -12.09
CA LYS A 186 -11.69 11.15 -13.53
C LYS A 186 -10.79 12.33 -13.91
N GLN A 187 -10.78 13.38 -13.10
CA GLN A 187 -9.96 14.56 -13.34
C GLN A 187 -8.46 14.25 -13.27
N GLN A 188 -8.04 13.46 -12.27
CA GLN A 188 -6.64 13.03 -12.16
C GLN A 188 -6.21 12.17 -13.34
N VAL A 189 -7.05 11.25 -13.77
CA VAL A 189 -6.80 10.41 -14.95
C VAL A 189 -6.67 11.26 -16.22
N GLN A 190 -7.55 12.25 -16.41
CA GLN A 190 -7.43 13.18 -17.55
C GLN A 190 -6.09 13.93 -17.54
N GLN A 191 -5.68 14.45 -16.38
CA GLN A 191 -4.39 15.15 -16.24
C GLN A 191 -3.18 14.24 -16.51
N ILE A 192 -3.27 12.95 -16.16
CA ILE A 192 -2.22 11.98 -16.49
C ILE A 192 -2.20 11.72 -17.99
N ASN A 193 -3.34 11.47 -18.61
CA ASN A 193 -3.46 11.16 -20.04
C ASN A 193 -3.07 12.34 -20.93
N GLU A 194 -3.31 13.58 -20.50
CA GLU A 194 -2.85 14.78 -21.21
C GLU A 194 -1.32 14.88 -21.30
N LYS A 195 -0.63 14.33 -20.31
CA LYS A 195 0.85 14.31 -20.26
C LYS A 195 1.44 13.09 -20.97
N ASP A 196 0.65 12.03 -21.10
CA ASP A 196 1.01 10.81 -21.83
C ASP A 196 -0.04 10.48 -22.90
N PRO A 197 0.15 10.96 -24.13
CA PRO A 197 -0.82 10.77 -25.21
C PRO A 197 -0.88 9.32 -25.74
N ASN A 198 -0.07 8.41 -25.23
CA ASN A 198 -0.02 7.02 -25.71
C ASN A 198 -0.22 6.01 -24.54
N PRO A 199 -1.40 6.01 -23.91
CA PRO A 199 -1.66 5.09 -22.80
C PRO A 199 -1.62 3.65 -23.31
N LEU A 200 -0.79 2.82 -22.70
CA LEU A 200 -0.76 1.38 -22.98
C LEU A 200 -2.06 0.74 -22.49
N VAL A 201 -2.58 -0.17 -23.29
CA VAL A 201 -3.82 -0.92 -23.00
C VAL A 201 -3.53 -1.91 -21.87
N ASN A 202 -4.34 -1.93 -20.83
CA ASN A 202 -4.41 -2.77 -19.64
C ASN A 202 -4.22 -1.95 -18.36
N CYS A 203 -3.94 -2.59 -17.22
CA CYS A 203 -3.69 -1.94 -15.93
C CYS A 203 -2.53 -0.93 -15.90
N ASP A 204 -1.80 -0.79 -17.01
CA ASP A 204 -0.78 0.23 -17.22
C ASP A 204 -1.38 1.59 -17.61
N SER A 205 -2.62 1.62 -18.12
CA SER A 205 -3.36 2.84 -18.35
C SER A 205 -4.11 3.23 -17.08
N PRO A 206 -3.92 4.45 -16.57
CA PRO A 206 -4.69 4.89 -15.42
C PRO A 206 -6.16 5.06 -15.83
N GLU A 207 -7.02 4.27 -15.23
CA GLU A 207 -8.47 4.42 -15.31
C GLU A 207 -9.01 5.01 -14.02
N SER A 208 -10.09 5.77 -14.10
CA SER A 208 -10.72 6.31 -12.90
C SER A 208 -11.50 5.25 -12.17
N ASN A 209 -11.46 5.27 -10.85
CA ASN A 209 -12.35 4.47 -10.04
C ASN A 209 -13.81 4.92 -10.24
N PRO A 210 -14.69 4.10 -10.83
CA PRO A 210 -16.08 4.49 -11.12
C PRO A 210 -16.90 4.76 -9.86
N ILE A 211 -16.52 4.17 -8.72
CA ILE A 211 -17.20 4.37 -7.42
C ILE A 211 -16.40 5.26 -6.47
N HIS A 212 -15.46 6.07 -7.00
CA HIS A 212 -14.62 6.94 -6.17
C HIS A 212 -15.45 7.84 -5.22
N ALA A 213 -16.51 8.47 -5.72
CA ALA A 213 -17.37 9.34 -4.89
C ALA A 213 -18.04 8.56 -3.75
N GLN A 214 -18.50 7.35 -4.03
CA GLN A 214 -19.10 6.46 -3.00
C GLN A 214 -18.03 6.06 -1.98
N MET A 215 -16.83 5.72 -2.43
CA MET A 215 -15.69 5.37 -1.57
C MET A 215 -15.39 6.52 -0.60
N ILE A 216 -15.32 7.75 -1.09
CA ILE A 216 -15.07 8.93 -0.23
C ILE A 216 -16.22 9.16 0.75
N ALA A 217 -17.46 9.05 0.32
CA ALA A 217 -18.62 9.20 1.22
C ALA A 217 -18.62 8.16 2.35
N MET A 218 -18.29 6.90 2.04
CA MET A 218 -18.20 5.85 3.05
C MET A 218 -16.99 6.02 3.97
N MET A 219 -15.86 6.50 3.47
CA MET A 219 -14.73 6.87 4.31
C MET A 219 -15.08 8.01 5.28
N GLN A 220 -15.77 9.03 4.81
CA GLN A 220 -16.27 10.12 5.67
C GLN A 220 -17.24 9.60 6.74
N TYR A 221 -18.16 8.72 6.36
CA TYR A 221 -19.06 8.07 7.31
C TYR A 221 -18.30 7.29 8.39
N TYR A 222 -17.30 6.50 7.99
CA TYR A 222 -16.41 5.77 8.89
C TYR A 222 -15.70 6.71 9.88
N LEU A 223 -15.10 7.79 9.38
CA LEU A 223 -14.38 8.76 10.24
C LEU A 223 -15.30 9.43 11.26
N LEU A 224 -16.54 9.70 10.90
CA LEU A 224 -17.50 10.38 11.77
C LEU A 224 -18.16 9.45 12.79
N ASN A 225 -18.32 8.17 12.49
CA ASN A 225 -19.17 7.28 13.28
C ASN A 225 -18.39 6.16 13.98
N SER A 226 -17.29 5.68 13.41
CA SER A 226 -16.53 4.54 13.94
C SER A 226 -15.27 4.96 14.71
N VAL A 227 -14.70 6.10 14.39
CA VAL A 227 -13.49 6.61 15.07
C VAL A 227 -13.93 7.50 16.25
N LYS A 228 -13.67 7.03 17.48
CA LYS A 228 -14.00 7.74 18.72
C LYS A 228 -12.77 8.01 19.59
#